data_3f6c19bf45fbb810394ea8637a516314
#
_entry.id   3f6c19bf45fbb810394ea8637a516314
#
_cell.length_a   1.000
_cell.length_b   1.000
_cell.length_c   1.000
_cell.angle_alpha   90.00
_cell.angle_beta   90.00
_cell.angle_gamma   90.00
#
_symmetry.space_group_name_H-M   'P 1'
#
loop_
_entity.id
_entity.type
_entity.pdbx_description
1 polymer ?
#
loop_
_entity_poly.entity_id
_entity_poly.type
_entity_poly.pdbx_seq_one_letter_code
_entity_poly.pdbx_strand_id
1 'polypeptide(L)'
;MPDLSSSKFFTESVTVTSTSADGSADVIYTVPNNFSSIVRYLLLSNGTASTKKCYIQFYHNDDSSYHYLAKGLSMAGNSIKSLSEFGNLNLHEGDKIVAYIEAGMDLDVTLSVEEYYDPNR
;
A
#
# COMPACT_ATOMS: atom_id res chain seq x y z
N MET A 1 -21.41 6.32 -9.64
CA MET A 1 -21.98 5.95 -8.32
C MET A 1 -21.53 4.54 -7.95
N PRO A 2 -20.88 4.35 -6.82
CA PRO A 2 -20.51 3.01 -6.38
C PRO A 2 -21.73 2.14 -6.12
N ASP A 3 -21.60 0.88 -6.44
CA ASP A 3 -22.63 -0.11 -6.18
C ASP A 3 -22.31 -0.82 -4.86
N LEU A 4 -23.02 -0.45 -3.81
CA LEU A 4 -22.75 -0.98 -2.48
C LEU A 4 -23.09 -2.45 -2.34
N SER A 5 -23.96 -2.99 -3.22
CA SER A 5 -24.29 -4.42 -3.18
C SER A 5 -23.10 -5.28 -3.66
N SER A 6 -22.14 -4.68 -4.37
CA SER A 6 -20.92 -5.36 -4.83
C SER A 6 -19.69 -4.97 -4.02
N SER A 7 -19.88 -4.27 -2.89
CA SER A 7 -18.77 -3.83 -2.05
C SER A 7 -18.10 -5.00 -1.35
N LYS A 8 -16.79 -4.89 -1.17
CA LYS A 8 -15.98 -5.86 -0.44
C LYS A 8 -15.16 -5.15 0.62
N PHE A 9 -15.02 -5.79 1.75
CA PHE A 9 -14.17 -5.32 2.84
C PHE A 9 -13.20 -6.45 3.17
N PHE A 10 -11.89 -6.21 3.03
CA PHE A 10 -10.92 -7.27 3.26
C PHE A 10 -9.57 -6.71 3.71
N THR A 11 -8.76 -7.60 4.23
CA THR A 11 -7.39 -7.29 4.67
C THR A 11 -6.42 -8.16 3.89
N GLU A 12 -5.35 -7.54 3.39
CA GLU A 12 -4.27 -8.25 2.71
C GLU A 12 -2.95 -7.93 3.39
N SER A 13 -2.04 -8.90 3.34
CA SER A 13 -0.69 -8.74 3.86
C SER A 13 0.31 -9.24 2.82
N VAL A 14 1.35 -8.45 2.55
CA VAL A 14 2.37 -8.78 1.57
C VAL A 14 3.73 -8.62 2.21
N THR A 15 4.60 -9.64 2.05
CA THR A 15 6.00 -9.53 2.45
C THR A 15 6.77 -8.87 1.33
N VAL A 16 7.46 -7.77 1.65
CA VAL A 16 8.19 -6.98 0.66
C VAL A 16 9.60 -7.51 0.52
N THR A 17 10.01 -7.79 -0.70
CA THR A 17 11.36 -8.27 -0.99
C THR A 17 12.14 -7.35 -1.92
N SER A 18 11.46 -6.48 -2.66
CA SER A 18 12.13 -5.56 -3.61
C SER A 18 12.94 -4.50 -2.88
N THR A 19 14.12 -4.19 -3.42
CA THR A 19 14.95 -3.11 -2.93
C THR A 19 14.98 -1.92 -3.89
N SER A 20 14.14 -1.94 -4.93
CA SER A 20 14.12 -0.94 -5.99
C SER A 20 12.78 -0.23 -6.05
N ALA A 21 12.83 1.06 -6.41
CA ALA A 21 11.67 1.96 -6.44
C ALA A 21 10.81 1.80 -7.69
N ASP A 22 9.69 2.47 -7.67
CA ASP A 22 8.78 2.68 -8.80
C ASP A 22 8.32 1.35 -9.43
N GLY A 23 8.48 1.17 -10.72
CA GLY A 23 8.01 -0.03 -11.41
C GLY A 23 8.67 -1.33 -10.96
N SER A 24 9.78 -1.26 -10.24
CA SER A 24 10.48 -2.43 -9.69
C SER A 24 10.12 -2.73 -8.23
N ALA A 25 9.33 -1.87 -7.60
CA ALA A 25 8.85 -2.10 -6.23
C ALA A 25 7.80 -3.21 -6.22
N ASP A 26 7.63 -3.85 -5.06
CA ASP A 26 6.59 -4.87 -4.90
C ASP A 26 5.22 -4.22 -4.86
N VAL A 27 4.28 -4.75 -5.63
CA VAL A 27 2.90 -4.29 -5.62
C VAL A 27 2.19 -4.89 -4.42
N ILE A 28 1.71 -4.01 -3.52
CA ILE A 28 0.96 -4.43 -2.35
C ILE A 28 -0.52 -4.58 -2.70
N TYR A 29 -1.04 -3.62 -3.47
CA TYR A 29 -2.46 -3.61 -3.83
C TYR A 29 -2.65 -2.84 -5.14
N THR A 30 -3.50 -3.37 -6.01
CA THR A 30 -3.94 -2.70 -7.24
C THR A 30 -5.45 -2.64 -7.24
N VAL A 31 -6.01 -1.45 -7.52
CA VAL A 31 -7.46 -1.30 -7.64
C VAL A 31 -7.92 -1.99 -8.92
N PRO A 32 -8.87 -2.94 -8.82
CA PRO A 32 -9.37 -3.66 -9.99
C PRO A 32 -10.08 -2.75 -10.99
N ASN A 33 -10.20 -3.21 -12.24
CA ASN A 33 -10.96 -2.51 -13.26
C ASN A 33 -12.41 -2.35 -12.82
N ASN A 34 -12.97 -1.17 -13.06
CA ASN A 34 -14.36 -0.79 -12.73
C ASN A 34 -14.61 -0.70 -11.23
N PHE A 35 -13.55 -0.57 -10.43
CA PHE A 35 -13.67 -0.39 -8.98
C PHE A 35 -13.02 0.91 -8.52
N SER A 36 -13.53 1.42 -7.41
CA SER A 36 -12.87 2.43 -6.59
C SER A 36 -12.62 1.81 -5.23
N SER A 37 -11.58 2.26 -4.54
CA SER A 37 -11.18 1.65 -3.27
C SER A 37 -10.87 2.72 -2.24
N ILE A 38 -11.06 2.36 -0.98
CA ILE A 38 -10.65 3.17 0.16
C ILE A 38 -9.72 2.31 1.00
N VAL A 39 -8.47 2.76 1.16
CA VAL A 39 -7.54 2.13 2.10
C VAL A 39 -7.79 2.74 3.47
N ARG A 40 -8.30 1.93 4.39
CA ARG A 40 -8.66 2.36 5.73
C ARG A 40 -7.54 2.24 6.71
N TYR A 41 -6.63 1.31 6.48
CA TYR A 41 -5.60 0.98 7.44
C TYR A 41 -4.37 0.46 6.70
N LEU A 42 -3.21 0.93 7.10
CA LEU A 42 -1.93 0.51 6.53
C LEU A 42 -0.94 0.31 7.68
N LEU A 43 -0.54 -0.93 7.88
CA LEU A 43 0.35 -1.32 8.97
C LEU A 43 1.65 -1.88 8.41
N LEU A 44 2.77 -1.40 8.94
CA LEU A 44 4.10 -1.88 8.59
C LEU A 44 4.66 -2.66 9.77
N SER A 45 5.26 -3.81 9.49
CA SER A 45 5.87 -4.65 10.51
C SER A 45 7.31 -5.01 10.10
N ASN A 46 8.28 -4.59 10.90
CA ASN A 46 9.68 -4.94 10.69
C ASN A 46 10.03 -6.16 11.54
N GLY A 47 10.14 -7.32 10.88
CA GLY A 47 10.50 -8.57 11.55
C GLY A 47 12.01 -8.78 11.68
N THR A 48 12.82 -7.84 11.19
CA THR A 48 14.28 -7.88 11.33
C THR A 48 14.67 -7.44 12.75
N ALA A 49 15.72 -8.02 13.29
CA ALA A 49 16.18 -7.67 14.64
C ALA A 49 16.86 -6.30 14.71
N SER A 50 17.25 -5.71 13.59
CA SER A 50 17.95 -4.44 13.51
C SER A 50 17.08 -3.35 12.91
N THR A 51 17.47 -2.09 13.12
CA THR A 51 16.80 -0.94 12.50
C THR A 51 17.07 -0.94 11.01
N LYS A 52 16.00 -0.83 10.21
CA LYS A 52 16.05 -0.79 8.76
C LYS A 52 15.08 0.27 8.23
N LYS A 53 15.26 0.67 6.98
CA LYS A 53 14.42 1.68 6.33
C LYS A 53 13.52 1.04 5.29
N CYS A 54 12.30 1.54 5.22
CA CYS A 54 11.34 1.10 4.19
C CYS A 54 10.75 2.30 3.46
N TYR A 55 10.13 2.00 2.33
CA TYR A 55 9.62 3.01 1.40
C TYR A 55 8.26 2.53 0.89
N ILE A 56 7.24 3.37 1.03
CA ILE A 56 5.89 3.07 0.58
C ILE A 56 5.50 4.14 -0.43
N GLN A 57 5.04 3.71 -1.61
CA GLN A 57 4.67 4.63 -2.67
C GLN A 57 3.22 4.40 -3.10
N PHE A 58 2.61 5.48 -3.55
CA PHE A 58 1.32 5.49 -4.22
C PHE A 58 1.56 5.70 -5.71
N TYR A 59 1.06 4.78 -6.54
CA TYR A 59 1.08 4.93 -7.98
C TYR A 59 -0.25 5.47 -8.47
N HIS A 60 -0.21 6.65 -9.10
CA HIS A 60 -1.39 7.29 -9.66
C HIS A 60 -1.50 6.91 -11.14
N ASN A 61 -2.49 6.10 -11.47
CA ASN A 61 -2.60 5.51 -12.80
C ASN A 61 -2.86 6.54 -13.90
N ASP A 62 -3.64 7.60 -13.60
CA ASP A 62 -4.04 8.59 -14.61
C ASP A 62 -2.84 9.28 -15.26
N ASP A 63 -1.80 9.58 -14.49
CA ASP A 63 -0.61 10.25 -15.02
C ASP A 63 0.65 9.39 -14.91
N SER A 64 0.50 8.13 -14.55
CA SER A 64 1.61 7.16 -14.44
C SER A 64 2.73 7.64 -13.52
N SER A 65 2.39 8.29 -12.42
CA SER A 65 3.38 8.85 -11.49
C SER A 65 3.38 8.13 -10.16
N TYR A 66 4.56 8.13 -9.51
CA TYR A 66 4.75 7.56 -8.18
C TYR A 66 4.98 8.66 -7.17
N HIS A 67 4.33 8.56 -6.01
CA HIS A 67 4.48 9.51 -4.92
C HIS A 67 4.75 8.74 -3.63
N TYR A 68 5.60 9.28 -2.77
CA TYR A 68 5.92 8.62 -1.51
C TYR A 68 4.86 8.87 -0.45
N LEU A 69 4.40 7.81 0.18
CA LEU A 69 3.65 7.88 1.43
C LEU A 69 4.62 7.82 2.62
N ALA A 70 5.71 7.06 2.45
CA ALA A 70 6.80 7.01 3.43
C ALA A 70 8.10 6.84 2.65
N LYS A 71 9.05 7.75 2.85
CA LYS A 71 10.33 7.72 2.16
C LYS A 71 11.46 7.57 3.17
N GLY A 72 12.10 6.40 3.17
CA GLY A 72 13.19 6.14 4.11
C GLY A 72 12.72 6.11 5.56
N LEU A 73 11.54 5.55 5.80
CA LEU A 73 11.01 5.44 7.15
C LEU A 73 11.86 4.46 7.96
N SER A 74 12.54 4.99 8.98
CA SER A 74 13.37 4.17 9.85
C SER A 74 12.50 3.44 10.86
N MET A 75 12.61 2.12 10.89
CA MET A 75 11.86 1.28 11.83
C MET A 75 12.82 0.48 12.69
N ALA A 76 12.66 0.59 13.99
CA ALA A 76 13.43 -0.21 14.94
C ALA A 76 13.18 -1.71 14.69
N GLY A 77 14.15 -2.54 15.07
CA GLY A 77 13.99 -3.99 14.95
C GLY A 77 12.79 -4.49 15.72
N ASN A 78 12.07 -5.45 15.14
CA ASN A 78 10.89 -6.09 15.75
C ASN A 78 9.80 -5.09 16.15
N SER A 79 9.60 -4.03 15.34
CA SER A 79 8.63 -2.98 15.62
C SER A 79 7.53 -2.93 14.56
N ILE A 80 6.45 -2.23 14.90
CA ILE A 80 5.36 -1.97 13.98
C ILE A 80 5.12 -0.47 13.86
N LYS A 81 4.55 -0.05 12.73
CA LYS A 81 4.20 1.35 12.49
C LYS A 81 2.92 1.42 11.69
N SER A 82 1.94 2.17 12.18
CA SER A 82 0.72 2.45 11.42
C SER A 82 0.91 3.71 10.60
N LEU A 83 0.52 3.68 9.32
CA LEU A 83 0.47 4.84 8.45
C LEU A 83 -0.96 5.37 8.28
N SER A 84 -1.86 4.99 9.18
CA SER A 84 -3.28 5.38 9.07
C SER A 84 -3.56 6.78 9.61
N GLU A 85 -2.56 7.50 10.07
CA GLU A 85 -2.71 8.85 10.63
C GLU A 85 -3.15 9.88 9.60
N PHE A 86 -2.93 9.60 8.31
CA PHE A 86 -3.39 10.48 7.23
C PHE A 86 -4.90 10.41 6.98
N GLY A 87 -5.60 9.51 7.67
CA GLY A 87 -7.01 9.23 7.40
C GLY A 87 -7.18 8.17 6.32
N ASN A 88 -8.24 8.29 5.54
CA ASN A 88 -8.50 7.33 4.46
C ASN A 88 -7.77 7.76 3.19
N LEU A 89 -7.28 6.77 2.45
CA LEU A 89 -6.68 6.99 1.15
C LEU A 89 -7.64 6.46 0.07
N ASN A 90 -8.14 7.37 -0.76
CA ASN A 90 -9.08 7.02 -1.83
C ASN A 90 -8.32 6.72 -3.11
N LEU A 91 -8.60 5.57 -3.71
CA LEU A 91 -7.91 5.11 -4.90
C LEU A 91 -8.92 4.86 -6.03
N HIS A 92 -8.46 5.11 -7.25
CA HIS A 92 -9.24 4.86 -8.46
C HIS A 92 -8.69 3.64 -9.21
N GLU A 93 -9.45 3.18 -10.18
CA GLU A 93 -9.07 2.05 -11.03
C GLU A 93 -7.63 2.16 -11.51
N GLY A 94 -6.86 1.09 -11.33
CA GLY A 94 -5.47 1.03 -11.76
C GLY A 94 -4.46 1.67 -10.83
N ASP A 95 -4.90 2.43 -9.83
CA ASP A 95 -3.99 2.97 -8.81
C ASP A 95 -3.42 1.83 -7.97
N LYS A 96 -2.21 2.03 -7.44
CA LYS A 96 -1.51 0.97 -6.70
C LYS A 96 -0.86 1.53 -5.44
N ILE A 97 -0.71 0.64 -4.46
CA ILE A 97 0.23 0.84 -3.35
C ILE A 97 1.39 -0.11 -3.61
N VAL A 98 2.60 0.42 -3.63
CA VAL A 98 3.82 -0.36 -3.84
C VAL A 98 4.80 -0.08 -2.72
N ALA A 99 5.75 -0.99 -2.52
CA ALA A 99 6.71 -0.86 -1.43
C ALA A 99 8.06 -1.45 -1.82
N TYR A 100 9.12 -0.88 -1.24
CA TYR A 100 10.46 -1.47 -1.32
C TYR A 100 11.22 -1.20 -0.02
N ILE A 101 12.33 -1.88 0.15
CA ILE A 101 13.03 -1.93 1.43
C ILE A 101 14.53 -1.72 1.27
N GLU A 102 15.17 -1.34 2.35
CA GLU A 102 16.61 -1.46 2.50
C GLU A 102 16.99 -2.94 2.49
N ALA A 103 18.12 -3.28 1.87
CA ALA A 103 18.55 -4.67 1.76
C ALA A 103 18.63 -5.33 3.14
N GLY A 104 18.11 -6.54 3.23
CA GLY A 104 18.12 -7.34 4.47
C GLY A 104 16.96 -7.09 5.42
N MET A 105 16.03 -6.22 5.08
CA MET A 105 14.84 -5.98 5.90
C MET A 105 13.80 -7.08 5.66
N ASP A 106 13.10 -7.47 6.73
CA ASP A 106 11.93 -8.34 6.66
C ASP A 106 10.70 -7.49 6.96
N LEU A 107 10.07 -6.96 5.92
CA LEU A 107 8.93 -6.06 6.04
C LEU A 107 7.65 -6.72 5.57
N ASP A 108 6.65 -6.75 6.43
CA ASP A 108 5.28 -7.09 6.04
C ASP A 108 4.44 -5.82 6.01
N VAL A 109 3.69 -5.64 4.94
CA VAL A 109 2.73 -4.56 4.79
C VAL A 109 1.33 -5.15 4.81
N THR A 110 0.52 -4.71 5.75
CA THR A 110 -0.86 -5.16 5.91
C THR A 110 -1.78 -3.99 5.69
N LEU A 111 -2.78 -4.15 4.84
CA LEU A 111 -3.76 -3.09 4.59
C LEU A 111 -5.17 -3.63 4.62
N SER A 112 -6.09 -2.78 5.08
CA SER A 112 -7.52 -3.05 5.05
C SER A 112 -8.17 -2.15 4.01
N VAL A 113 -8.97 -2.73 3.13
CA VAL A 113 -9.49 -2.06 1.94
C VAL A 113 -10.99 -2.27 1.84
N GLU A 114 -11.68 -1.21 1.44
CA GLU A 114 -13.07 -1.28 0.98
C GLU A 114 -13.05 -1.09 -0.53
N GLU A 115 -13.63 -2.03 -1.29
CA GLU A 115 -13.75 -1.92 -2.74
C GLU A 115 -15.21 -1.73 -3.11
N TYR A 116 -15.47 -0.80 -4.02
CA TYR A 116 -16.81 -0.48 -4.52
C TYR A 116 -16.81 -0.62 -6.03
N TYR A 117 -17.79 -1.34 -6.55
CA TYR A 117 -17.99 -1.42 -7.98
C TYR A 117 -18.44 -0.06 -8.51
N ASP A 118 -17.69 0.51 -9.46
CA ASP A 118 -17.89 1.89 -9.92
C ASP A 118 -17.46 2.01 -11.38
N PRO A 119 -18.25 1.42 -12.30
CA PRO A 119 -17.87 1.37 -13.72
C PRO A 119 -17.96 2.71 -14.44
N ASN A 120 -18.65 3.69 -13.87
CA ASN A 120 -18.91 4.98 -14.50
C ASN A 120 -18.20 6.16 -13.83
N ARG A 121 -17.17 5.90 -13.08
CA ARG A 121 -16.43 6.95 -12.39
C ARG A 121 -15.60 7.83 -13.32
#